data_637cbceaaa75d490284710b3111e34e8
#
_entry.id   637cbceaaa75d490284710b3111e34e8
#
_cell.length_a   1.000
_cell.length_b   1.000
_cell.length_c   1.000
_cell.angle_alpha   90.00
_cell.angle_beta   90.00
_cell.angle_gamma   90.00
#
_symmetry.space_group_name_H-M   'P 1'
#
loop_
_entity.id
_entity.type
_entity.pdbx_description
1 polymer ?
#
loop_
_entity_poly.entity_id
_entity_poly.type
_entity_poly.pdbx_seq_one_letter_code
_entity_poly.pdbx_strand_id
1 'polypeptide(L)'
;MYSIPRAALHLHGIPVAGEPLKDTLRRLGGGLEIRCRVQLPIGSGLGTSSILAATVVRALAVLSGRELDDHALSEAVIQLEQHMTTGGGWQDQAGGIFPGAKLLITGPGLHQRIRVQPVPWSEPRRDEFCAHMVLYNTGLQRMAKDLLRQVVSRYLARETATVQVLHSIKTLAVEMSYAVAEGDWKHLGELLDRHWRLNQVLDPHTANAPINALLDRARPFIYGAKLAGAGGGGFLMLLARDPEAAAELRAALGQEASHRGATVPYRIAEDGLRVRTWGKAAMSRVADESSDLAHAQIKN
;
A
#
# COMPACT_ATOMS: atom_id res chain seq x y z
N MET A 1 -17.62 4.33 14.35
CA MET A 1 -16.65 3.83 13.38
C MET A 1 -15.77 2.78 14.05
N TYR A 2 -15.73 1.56 13.54
CA TYR A 2 -14.87 0.51 14.10
C TYR A 2 -13.41 0.82 13.75
N SER A 3 -12.51 0.80 14.74
CA SER A 3 -11.08 0.83 14.46
C SER A 3 -10.62 -0.54 13.93
N ILE A 4 -9.52 -0.57 13.17
CA ILE A 4 -8.95 -1.82 12.63
C ILE A 4 -8.76 -2.89 13.72
N PRO A 5 -8.15 -2.60 14.90
CA PRO A 5 -8.02 -3.59 15.95
C PRO A 5 -9.37 -4.14 16.43
N ARG A 6 -10.39 -3.30 16.54
CA ARG A 6 -11.72 -3.71 16.98
C ARG A 6 -12.42 -4.61 15.96
N ALA A 7 -12.31 -4.29 14.67
CA ALA A 7 -12.82 -5.12 13.59
C ALA A 7 -12.08 -6.47 13.49
N ALA A 8 -10.75 -6.46 13.70
CA ALA A 8 -9.95 -7.68 13.72
C ALA A 8 -10.31 -8.59 14.91
N LEU A 9 -10.51 -8.03 16.09
CA LEU A 9 -10.99 -8.79 17.26
C LEU A 9 -12.35 -9.45 16.95
N HIS A 10 -13.27 -8.71 16.37
CA HIS A 10 -14.59 -9.25 15.98
C HIS A 10 -14.44 -10.40 14.96
N LEU A 11 -13.61 -10.24 13.94
CA LEU A 11 -13.33 -11.28 12.94
C LEU A 11 -12.77 -12.57 13.57
N HIS A 12 -12.00 -12.44 14.64
CA HIS A 12 -11.45 -13.56 15.41
C HIS A 12 -12.39 -14.11 16.47
N GLY A 13 -13.61 -13.55 16.62
CA GLY A 13 -14.56 -13.93 17.66
C GLY A 13 -14.03 -13.60 19.07
N ILE A 14 -13.40 -12.46 19.24
CA ILE A 14 -12.89 -11.96 20.51
C ILE A 14 -13.63 -10.66 20.87
N PRO A 15 -14.48 -10.62 21.92
CA PRO A 15 -14.90 -11.77 22.74
C PRO A 15 -15.79 -12.75 21.97
N VAL A 16 -15.88 -13.97 22.46
CA VAL A 16 -16.81 -14.96 21.91
C VAL A 16 -18.24 -14.51 22.22
N ALA A 17 -19.13 -14.57 21.23
CA ALA A 17 -20.50 -14.18 21.38
C ALA A 17 -21.22 -15.04 22.46
N GLY A 18 -21.91 -14.39 23.40
CA GLY A 18 -22.61 -15.07 24.49
C GLY A 18 -21.73 -15.53 25.64
N GLU A 19 -20.42 -15.33 25.58
CA GLU A 19 -19.48 -15.68 26.64
C GLU A 19 -19.01 -14.44 27.41
N PRO A 20 -18.85 -14.51 28.74
CA PRO A 20 -18.23 -13.44 29.48
C PRO A 20 -16.80 -13.15 29.02
N LEU A 21 -16.44 -11.87 28.84
CA LEU A 21 -15.10 -11.46 28.37
C LEU A 21 -13.96 -12.08 29.17
N LYS A 22 -14.14 -12.23 30.51
CA LYS A 22 -13.14 -12.87 31.39
C LYS A 22 -12.78 -14.29 30.98
N ASP A 23 -13.74 -15.04 30.44
CA ASP A 23 -13.53 -16.45 30.07
C ASP A 23 -12.82 -16.53 28.70
N THR A 24 -13.17 -15.64 27.76
CA THR A 24 -12.41 -15.44 26.52
C THR A 24 -10.94 -15.08 26.83
N LEU A 25 -10.69 -14.12 27.72
CA LEU A 25 -9.33 -13.67 28.06
C LEU A 25 -8.54 -14.75 28.81
N ARG A 26 -9.22 -15.57 29.67
CA ARG A 26 -8.59 -16.70 30.34
C ARG A 26 -8.07 -17.72 29.33
N ARG A 27 -8.82 -18.01 28.26
CA ARG A 27 -8.34 -18.92 27.17
C ARG A 27 -7.16 -18.34 26.41
N LEU A 28 -7.08 -17.03 26.28
CA LEU A 28 -5.93 -16.32 25.66
C LEU A 28 -4.72 -16.22 26.59
N GLY A 29 -4.85 -16.69 27.85
CA GLY A 29 -3.77 -16.67 28.83
C GLY A 29 -3.64 -15.34 29.58
N GLY A 30 -4.59 -14.40 29.44
CA GLY A 30 -4.57 -13.13 30.15
C GLY A 30 -5.23 -11.98 29.41
N GLY A 31 -4.98 -10.76 29.87
CA GLY A 31 -5.42 -9.54 29.20
C GLY A 31 -4.74 -9.34 27.85
N LEU A 32 -5.39 -8.63 26.94
CA LEU A 32 -4.88 -8.34 25.60
C LEU A 32 -4.67 -6.83 25.45
N GLU A 33 -3.46 -6.43 25.07
CA GLU A 33 -3.14 -5.07 24.65
C GLU A 33 -2.66 -5.09 23.19
N ILE A 34 -3.24 -4.24 22.34
CA ILE A 34 -2.85 -4.09 20.93
C ILE A 34 -2.30 -2.68 20.75
N ARG A 35 -1.00 -2.58 20.50
CA ARG A 35 -0.33 -1.33 20.14
C ARG A 35 -0.02 -1.33 18.65
N CYS A 36 -0.53 -0.33 17.94
CA CYS A 36 -0.29 -0.17 16.50
C CYS A 36 0.58 1.07 16.28
N ARG A 37 1.62 0.92 15.46
CA ARG A 37 2.46 2.03 15.02
C ARG A 37 2.56 2.01 13.50
N VAL A 38 2.36 3.17 12.89
CA VAL A 38 2.50 3.39 11.45
C VAL A 38 3.47 4.53 11.25
N GLN A 39 4.47 4.34 10.39
CA GLN A 39 5.49 5.36 10.10
C GLN A 39 5.14 6.22 8.88
N LEU A 40 4.11 5.84 8.13
CA LEU A 40 3.67 6.57 6.94
C LEU A 40 2.50 7.51 7.28
N PRO A 41 2.38 8.65 6.62
CA PRO A 41 1.25 9.56 6.81
C PRO A 41 -0.07 8.91 6.37
N ILE A 42 -1.16 9.29 7.04
CA ILE A 42 -2.52 8.90 6.64
C ILE A 42 -2.80 9.45 5.25
N GLY A 43 -3.44 8.65 4.40
CA GLY A 43 -3.74 9.06 3.02
C GLY A 43 -2.53 8.97 2.08
N SER A 44 -1.50 8.21 2.45
CA SER A 44 -0.30 8.00 1.64
C SER A 44 -0.55 7.37 0.26
N GLY A 45 -1.65 6.65 0.08
CA GLY A 45 -1.93 5.86 -1.14
C GLY A 45 -1.10 4.57 -1.25
N LEU A 46 -0.35 4.21 -0.21
CA LEU A 46 0.53 3.03 -0.17
C LEU A 46 -0.11 1.83 0.54
N GLY A 47 -1.43 1.73 0.59
CA GLY A 47 -2.12 0.59 1.21
C GLY A 47 -1.95 0.46 2.73
N THR A 48 -1.54 1.53 3.42
CA THR A 48 -1.14 1.51 4.84
C THR A 48 -2.23 0.94 5.76
N SER A 49 -3.50 1.23 5.48
CA SER A 49 -4.65 0.72 6.25
C SER A 49 -4.77 -0.80 6.13
N SER A 50 -4.69 -1.32 4.91
CA SER A 50 -4.78 -2.76 4.63
C SER A 50 -3.59 -3.54 5.20
N ILE A 51 -2.38 -2.96 5.12
CA ILE A 51 -1.18 -3.55 5.71
C ILE A 51 -1.28 -3.60 7.24
N LEU A 52 -1.79 -2.53 7.87
CA LEU A 52 -2.04 -2.51 9.31
C LEU A 52 -3.08 -3.57 9.69
N ALA A 53 -4.18 -3.68 8.94
CA ALA A 53 -5.19 -4.70 9.16
C ALA A 53 -4.60 -6.11 9.05
N ALA A 54 -3.79 -6.39 8.02
CA ALA A 54 -3.10 -7.67 7.85
C ALA A 54 -2.19 -7.99 9.04
N THR A 55 -1.45 -7.01 9.53
CA THR A 55 -0.55 -7.17 10.70
C THR A 55 -1.33 -7.56 11.96
N VAL A 56 -2.45 -6.87 12.22
CA VAL A 56 -3.29 -7.15 13.41
C VAL A 56 -3.98 -8.50 13.28
N VAL A 57 -4.56 -8.81 12.11
CA VAL A 57 -5.23 -10.11 11.87
C VAL A 57 -4.27 -11.27 12.03
N ARG A 58 -3.06 -11.18 11.45
CA ARG A 58 -2.02 -12.22 11.58
C ARG A 58 -1.58 -12.39 13.03
N ALA A 59 -1.37 -11.30 13.76
CA ALA A 59 -0.96 -11.35 15.16
C ALA A 59 -2.03 -12.02 16.03
N LEU A 60 -3.31 -11.70 15.81
CA LEU A 60 -4.43 -12.33 16.52
C LEU A 60 -4.61 -13.80 16.15
N ALA A 61 -4.37 -14.18 14.90
CA ALA A 61 -4.38 -15.57 14.47
C ALA A 61 -3.33 -16.39 15.24
N VAL A 62 -2.08 -15.91 15.26
CA VAL A 62 -0.98 -16.55 16.00
C VAL A 62 -1.29 -16.63 17.49
N LEU A 63 -1.81 -15.56 18.11
CA LEU A 63 -2.22 -15.55 19.51
C LEU A 63 -3.30 -16.59 19.81
N SER A 64 -4.22 -16.81 18.88
CA SER A 64 -5.32 -17.77 19.01
C SER A 64 -4.94 -19.20 18.56
N GLY A 65 -3.68 -19.47 18.24
CA GLY A 65 -3.21 -20.76 17.74
C GLY A 65 -3.77 -21.13 16.36
N ARG A 66 -4.20 -20.14 15.57
CA ARG A 66 -4.72 -20.37 14.22
C ARG A 66 -3.60 -20.12 13.20
N GLU A 67 -3.42 -21.06 12.29
CA GLU A 67 -2.57 -20.86 11.13
C GLU A 67 -3.40 -20.22 9.99
N LEU A 68 -2.92 -19.12 9.47
CA LEU A 68 -3.42 -18.50 8.25
C LEU A 68 -2.26 -18.45 7.25
N ASP A 69 -2.42 -19.01 6.07
CA ASP A 69 -1.51 -18.72 4.98
C ASP A 69 -1.73 -17.29 4.45
N ASP A 70 -0.91 -16.83 3.54
CA ASP A 70 -0.98 -15.46 3.03
C ASP A 70 -2.26 -15.20 2.20
N HIS A 71 -2.80 -16.23 1.55
CA HIS A 71 -4.06 -16.13 0.82
C HIS A 71 -5.24 -16.00 1.78
N ALA A 72 -5.33 -16.86 2.78
CA ALA A 72 -6.36 -16.80 3.81
C ALA A 72 -6.28 -15.47 4.60
N LEU A 73 -5.07 -14.98 4.87
CA LEU A 73 -4.87 -13.68 5.48
C LEU A 73 -5.41 -12.56 4.58
N SER A 74 -5.10 -12.58 3.28
CA SER A 74 -5.59 -11.58 2.33
C SER A 74 -7.12 -11.55 2.29
N GLU A 75 -7.76 -12.71 2.22
CA GLU A 75 -9.23 -12.85 2.27
C GLU A 75 -9.81 -12.30 3.58
N ALA A 76 -9.20 -12.64 4.73
CA ALA A 76 -9.63 -12.15 6.04
C ALA A 76 -9.55 -10.62 6.16
N VAL A 77 -8.50 -10.00 5.58
CA VAL A 77 -8.37 -8.54 5.56
C VAL A 77 -9.40 -7.89 4.66
N ILE A 78 -9.70 -8.48 3.50
CA ILE A 78 -10.79 -7.99 2.62
C ILE A 78 -12.12 -8.03 3.38
N GLN A 79 -12.45 -9.13 4.07
CA GLN A 79 -13.65 -9.24 4.90
C GLN A 79 -13.68 -8.17 5.98
N LEU A 80 -12.57 -7.97 6.70
CA LEU A 80 -12.45 -6.92 7.72
C LEU A 80 -12.75 -5.54 7.14
N GLU A 81 -12.20 -5.20 5.99
CA GLU A 81 -12.41 -3.90 5.35
C GLU A 81 -13.85 -3.72 4.86
N GLN A 82 -14.50 -4.78 4.38
CA GLN A 82 -15.92 -4.76 4.04
C GLN A 82 -16.78 -4.49 5.28
N HIS A 83 -16.49 -5.14 6.42
CA HIS A 83 -17.16 -4.86 7.70
C HIS A 83 -16.97 -3.41 8.15
N MET A 84 -15.83 -2.80 7.82
CA MET A 84 -15.56 -1.39 8.07
C MET A 84 -16.19 -0.44 7.04
N THR A 85 -16.87 -0.97 6.02
CA THR A 85 -17.51 -0.21 4.94
C THR A 85 -16.55 0.69 4.15
N THR A 86 -15.29 0.28 4.01
CA THR A 86 -14.28 1.06 3.27
C THR A 86 -14.51 1.02 1.77
N GLY A 87 -15.14 -0.05 1.25
CA GLY A 87 -15.46 -0.22 -0.16
C GLY A 87 -14.22 -0.32 -1.06
N GLY A 88 -13.07 -0.66 -0.48
CA GLY A 88 -11.80 -0.85 -1.20
C GLY A 88 -11.75 -2.15 -2.00
N GLY A 89 -10.81 -2.21 -2.94
CA GLY A 89 -10.46 -3.43 -3.65
C GLY A 89 -9.52 -4.32 -2.84
N TRP A 90 -8.92 -5.30 -3.51
CA TRP A 90 -8.06 -6.32 -2.90
C TRP A 90 -6.55 -6.10 -3.16
N GLN A 91 -6.17 -5.09 -3.92
CA GLN A 91 -4.76 -4.89 -4.32
C GLN A 91 -3.84 -4.54 -3.16
N ASP A 92 -4.30 -3.70 -2.22
CA ASP A 92 -3.46 -3.19 -1.13
C ASP A 92 -3.13 -4.29 -0.12
N GLN A 93 -4.08 -5.17 0.17
CA GLN A 93 -3.89 -6.33 1.04
C GLN A 93 -2.84 -7.25 0.44
N ALA A 94 -3.05 -7.70 -0.80
CA ALA A 94 -2.11 -8.57 -1.49
C ALA A 94 -0.77 -7.88 -1.74
N GLY A 95 -0.79 -6.57 -2.04
CA GLY A 95 0.41 -5.75 -2.21
C GLY A 95 1.33 -5.77 -0.99
N GLY A 96 0.76 -5.69 0.21
CA GLY A 96 1.51 -5.64 1.47
C GLY A 96 1.83 -7.00 2.10
N ILE A 97 1.01 -8.04 1.85
CA ILE A 97 1.19 -9.38 2.42
C ILE A 97 2.27 -10.15 1.67
N PHE A 98 2.20 -10.16 0.33
CA PHE A 98 3.13 -10.89 -0.50
C PHE A 98 4.37 -10.05 -0.83
N PRO A 99 5.59 -10.64 -0.84
CA PRO A 99 6.83 -9.91 -1.08
C PRO A 99 7.06 -9.53 -2.55
N GLY A 100 8.00 -8.63 -2.77
CA GLY A 100 8.59 -8.30 -4.06
C GLY A 100 7.63 -7.71 -5.09
N ALA A 101 8.09 -7.63 -6.34
CA ALA A 101 7.25 -7.25 -7.48
C ALA A 101 6.35 -8.41 -7.90
N LYS A 102 5.09 -8.12 -8.20
CA LYS A 102 4.09 -9.15 -8.53
C LYS A 102 2.96 -8.61 -9.38
N LEU A 103 2.44 -9.46 -10.24
CA LEU A 103 1.18 -9.25 -10.93
C LEU A 103 0.07 -9.97 -10.17
N LEU A 104 -0.95 -9.24 -9.80
CA LEU A 104 -2.12 -9.77 -9.08
C LEU A 104 -3.26 -9.94 -10.08
N ILE A 105 -3.83 -11.14 -10.13
CA ILE A 105 -4.88 -11.50 -11.08
C ILE A 105 -6.04 -12.15 -10.32
N THR A 106 -7.26 -11.78 -10.67
CA THR A 106 -8.47 -12.46 -10.20
C THR A 106 -9.37 -12.81 -11.37
N GLY A 107 -10.13 -13.91 -11.22
CA GLY A 107 -11.19 -14.27 -12.15
C GLY A 107 -12.49 -13.50 -11.88
N PRO A 108 -13.48 -13.60 -12.76
CA PRO A 108 -14.82 -13.08 -12.53
C PRO A 108 -15.58 -13.92 -11.49
N GLY A 109 -16.62 -13.35 -10.90
CA GLY A 109 -17.55 -14.03 -10.01
C GLY A 109 -17.51 -13.54 -8.58
N LEU A 110 -18.41 -14.08 -7.74
CA LEU A 110 -18.56 -13.70 -6.33
C LEU A 110 -17.44 -14.27 -5.45
N HIS A 111 -16.93 -15.44 -5.80
CA HIS A 111 -15.81 -16.10 -5.10
C HIS A 111 -14.52 -15.80 -5.82
N GLN A 112 -13.97 -14.62 -5.60
CA GLN A 112 -12.71 -14.20 -6.20
C GLN A 112 -11.53 -14.78 -5.42
N ARG A 113 -10.66 -15.51 -6.14
CA ARG A 113 -9.36 -15.94 -5.62
C ARG A 113 -8.27 -15.10 -6.28
N ILE A 114 -7.48 -14.42 -5.46
CA ILE A 114 -6.35 -13.64 -5.93
C ILE A 114 -5.22 -14.61 -6.26
N ARG A 115 -4.81 -14.64 -7.52
CA ARG A 115 -3.59 -15.32 -7.95
C ARG A 115 -2.45 -14.31 -7.94
N VAL A 116 -1.44 -14.60 -7.16
CA VAL A 116 -0.21 -13.82 -7.07
C VAL A 116 0.82 -14.43 -8.01
N GLN A 117 1.22 -13.68 -8.99
CA GLN A 117 2.26 -14.07 -9.94
C GLN A 117 3.50 -13.20 -9.68
N PRO A 118 4.55 -13.75 -9.06
CA PRO A 118 5.80 -13.02 -8.88
C PRO A 118 6.36 -12.57 -10.22
N VAL A 119 6.83 -11.33 -10.30
CA VAL A 119 7.59 -10.82 -11.43
C VAL A 119 9.05 -11.14 -11.16
N PRO A 120 9.68 -12.01 -11.98
CA PRO A 120 11.07 -12.40 -11.75
C PRO A 120 11.99 -11.21 -12.04
N TRP A 121 12.85 -10.89 -11.09
CA TRP A 121 13.96 -9.97 -11.24
C TRP A 121 15.11 -10.32 -10.32
N SER A 122 16.32 -10.12 -10.80
CA SER A 122 17.53 -10.36 -10.02
C SER A 122 17.79 -9.22 -9.04
N GLU A 123 18.63 -9.45 -8.03
CA GLU A 123 19.06 -8.42 -7.09
C GLU A 123 19.68 -7.20 -7.81
N PRO A 124 20.62 -7.34 -8.78
CA PRO A 124 21.13 -6.20 -9.53
C PRO A 124 20.04 -5.38 -10.25
N ARG A 125 19.00 -6.04 -10.77
CA ARG A 125 17.88 -5.35 -11.44
C ARG A 125 17.00 -4.60 -10.46
N ARG A 126 16.83 -5.13 -9.24
CA ARG A 126 16.13 -4.40 -8.15
C ARG A 126 16.89 -3.15 -7.72
N ASP A 127 18.21 -3.27 -7.60
CA ASP A 127 19.07 -2.14 -7.26
C ASP A 127 19.04 -1.07 -8.36
N GLU A 128 19.10 -1.49 -9.62
CA GLU A 128 18.92 -0.61 -10.76
C GLU A 128 17.55 0.10 -10.74
N PHE A 129 16.45 -0.63 -10.54
CA PHE A 129 15.13 -0.02 -10.36
C PHE A 129 15.11 1.00 -9.23
N CYS A 130 15.70 0.67 -8.08
CA CYS A 130 15.77 1.58 -6.93
C CYS A 130 16.62 2.82 -7.21
N ALA A 131 17.64 2.72 -8.07
CA ALA A 131 18.45 3.85 -8.50
C ALA A 131 17.67 4.82 -9.40
N HIS A 132 16.80 4.30 -10.27
CA HIS A 132 15.95 5.09 -11.15
C HIS A 132 14.70 5.67 -10.47
N MET A 133 14.08 4.94 -9.53
CA MET A 133 12.81 5.35 -8.95
C MET A 133 13.02 6.37 -7.83
N VAL A 134 12.32 7.49 -7.90
CA VAL A 134 12.21 8.49 -6.83
C VAL A 134 10.80 8.45 -6.27
N LEU A 135 10.69 8.22 -4.96
CA LEU A 135 9.43 8.27 -4.23
C LEU A 135 9.33 9.61 -3.51
N TYR A 136 8.30 10.39 -3.85
CA TYR A 136 8.08 11.72 -3.30
C TYR A 136 6.74 11.81 -2.58
N ASN A 137 6.79 12.09 -1.27
CA ASN A 137 5.58 12.42 -0.52
C ASN A 137 5.14 13.85 -0.87
N THR A 138 3.98 14.02 -1.44
CA THR A 138 3.46 15.34 -1.84
C THR A 138 3.04 16.23 -0.65
N GLY A 139 2.92 15.66 0.56
CA GLY A 139 2.35 16.35 1.73
C GLY A 139 0.86 16.68 1.60
N LEU A 140 0.23 16.31 0.48
CA LEU A 140 -1.20 16.48 0.25
C LEU A 140 -1.95 15.22 0.67
N GLN A 141 -3.11 15.39 1.27
CA GLN A 141 -3.97 14.29 1.70
C GLN A 141 -5.30 14.33 0.98
N ARG A 142 -5.76 13.17 0.52
CA ARG A 142 -7.10 12.99 -0.03
C ARG A 142 -7.70 11.68 0.47
N MET A 143 -9.01 11.70 0.74
CA MET A 143 -9.78 10.49 1.08
C MET A 143 -10.25 9.80 -0.20
N ALA A 144 -9.80 8.56 -0.42
CA ALA A 144 -10.11 7.77 -1.62
C ALA A 144 -11.59 7.28 -1.69
N LYS A 145 -12.31 7.31 -0.57
CA LYS A 145 -13.62 6.65 -0.42
C LYS A 145 -14.68 7.15 -1.42
N ASP A 146 -14.76 8.45 -1.65
CA ASP A 146 -15.80 9.02 -2.52
C ASP A 146 -15.50 8.76 -4.00
N LEU A 147 -14.22 8.76 -4.37
CA LEU A 147 -13.79 8.40 -5.72
C LEU A 147 -14.18 6.96 -6.09
N LEU A 148 -13.85 6.01 -5.21
CA LEU A 148 -14.14 4.59 -5.46
C LEU A 148 -15.64 4.37 -5.67
N ARG A 149 -16.49 5.01 -4.89
CA ARG A 149 -17.96 4.93 -5.08
C ARG A 149 -18.40 5.44 -6.43
N GLN A 150 -17.87 6.56 -6.89
CA GLN A 150 -18.22 7.13 -8.20
C GLN A 150 -17.79 6.22 -9.35
N VAL A 151 -16.57 5.68 -9.30
CA VAL A 151 -16.07 4.75 -10.31
C VAL A 151 -16.92 3.48 -10.34
N VAL A 152 -17.24 2.90 -9.17
CA VAL A 152 -18.10 1.71 -9.07
C VAL A 152 -19.50 1.99 -9.62
N SER A 153 -20.12 3.13 -9.28
CA SER A 153 -21.45 3.50 -9.78
C SER A 153 -21.46 3.62 -11.31
N ARG A 154 -20.47 4.26 -11.92
CA ARG A 154 -20.36 4.40 -13.38
C ARG A 154 -20.08 3.05 -14.05
N TYR A 155 -19.27 2.20 -13.43
CA TYR A 155 -19.02 0.85 -13.92
C TYR A 155 -20.29 0.00 -13.91
N LEU A 156 -21.07 0.03 -12.83
CA LEU A 156 -22.35 -0.68 -12.71
C LEU A 156 -23.39 -0.14 -13.70
N ALA A 157 -23.38 1.16 -13.99
CA ALA A 157 -24.17 1.79 -15.02
C ALA A 157 -23.70 1.45 -16.45
N ARG A 158 -22.62 0.66 -16.59
CA ARG A 158 -22.01 0.28 -17.88
C ARG A 158 -21.61 1.48 -18.73
N GLU A 159 -21.18 2.55 -18.11
CA GLU A 159 -20.68 3.73 -18.83
C GLU A 159 -19.47 3.31 -19.69
N THR A 160 -19.62 3.45 -21.00
CA THR A 160 -18.65 2.93 -21.98
C THR A 160 -17.23 3.44 -21.72
N ALA A 161 -17.06 4.75 -21.46
CA ALA A 161 -15.76 5.35 -21.18
C ALA A 161 -15.10 4.74 -19.93
N THR A 162 -15.87 4.60 -18.85
CA THR A 162 -15.37 4.00 -17.59
C THR A 162 -14.95 2.55 -17.80
N VAL A 163 -15.75 1.74 -18.50
CA VAL A 163 -15.45 0.34 -18.79
C VAL A 163 -14.18 0.21 -19.66
N GLN A 164 -14.06 1.02 -20.70
CA GLN A 164 -12.88 1.01 -21.59
C GLN A 164 -11.58 1.41 -20.85
N VAL A 165 -11.67 2.43 -19.99
CA VAL A 165 -10.53 2.85 -19.18
C VAL A 165 -10.07 1.75 -18.21
N LEU A 166 -11.01 1.09 -17.54
CA LEU A 166 -10.69 -0.03 -16.64
C LEU A 166 -10.06 -1.21 -17.39
N HIS A 167 -10.54 -1.52 -18.59
CA HIS A 167 -9.89 -2.53 -19.45
C HIS A 167 -8.48 -2.11 -19.85
N SER A 168 -8.26 -0.84 -20.21
CA SER A 168 -6.95 -0.33 -20.55
C SER A 168 -5.99 -0.41 -19.36
N ILE A 169 -6.42 -0.05 -18.15
CA ILE A 169 -5.62 -0.15 -16.92
C ILE A 169 -5.24 -1.62 -16.63
N LYS A 170 -6.18 -2.55 -16.86
CA LYS A 170 -5.91 -3.99 -16.71
C LYS A 170 -4.80 -4.46 -17.68
N THR A 171 -4.85 -4.03 -18.94
CA THR A 171 -3.83 -4.37 -19.94
C THR A 171 -2.48 -3.79 -19.54
N LEU A 172 -2.45 -2.51 -19.11
CA LEU A 172 -1.21 -1.86 -18.65
C LEU A 172 -0.55 -2.61 -17.48
N ALA A 173 -1.31 -3.19 -16.56
CA ALA A 173 -0.74 -3.96 -15.45
C ALA A 173 0.08 -5.16 -15.94
N VAL A 174 -0.40 -5.83 -17.00
CA VAL A 174 0.33 -6.94 -17.64
C VAL A 174 1.59 -6.43 -18.35
N GLU A 175 1.46 -5.38 -19.15
CA GLU A 175 2.60 -4.77 -19.85
C GLU A 175 3.68 -4.30 -18.86
N MET A 176 3.29 -3.66 -17.76
CA MET A 176 4.21 -3.24 -16.68
C MET A 176 4.95 -4.44 -16.06
N SER A 177 4.29 -5.59 -15.91
CA SER A 177 4.95 -6.77 -15.35
C SER A 177 6.06 -7.30 -16.26
N TYR A 178 5.89 -7.23 -17.57
CA TYR A 178 6.95 -7.57 -18.54
C TYR A 178 8.06 -6.53 -18.53
N ALA A 179 7.73 -5.23 -18.55
CA ALA A 179 8.74 -4.17 -18.52
C ALA A 179 9.63 -4.28 -17.26
N VAL A 180 9.05 -4.61 -16.10
CA VAL A 180 9.83 -4.87 -14.87
C VAL A 180 10.70 -6.11 -15.00
N ALA A 181 10.16 -7.21 -15.54
CA ALA A 181 10.90 -8.46 -15.72
C ALA A 181 12.10 -8.30 -16.66
N GLU A 182 11.95 -7.49 -17.71
CA GLU A 182 12.98 -7.22 -18.71
C GLU A 182 13.95 -6.10 -18.30
N GLY A 183 13.57 -5.25 -17.33
CA GLY A 183 14.34 -4.08 -16.92
C GLY A 183 14.22 -2.92 -17.91
N ASP A 184 13.14 -2.87 -18.68
CA ASP A 184 12.86 -1.75 -19.58
C ASP A 184 12.21 -0.59 -18.80
N TRP A 185 13.07 0.17 -18.13
CA TRP A 185 12.62 1.30 -17.29
C TRP A 185 12.01 2.44 -18.11
N LYS A 186 12.47 2.62 -19.35
CA LYS A 186 11.88 3.61 -20.24
C LYS A 186 10.42 3.26 -20.54
N HIS A 187 10.20 2.05 -20.99
CA HIS A 187 8.85 1.58 -21.29
C HIS A 187 7.97 1.57 -20.04
N LEU A 188 8.50 1.13 -18.89
CA LEU A 188 7.76 1.19 -17.62
C LEU A 188 7.33 2.62 -17.27
N GLY A 189 8.21 3.62 -17.49
CA GLY A 189 7.88 5.02 -17.28
C GLY A 189 6.74 5.51 -18.19
N GLU A 190 6.80 5.17 -19.47
CA GLU A 190 5.74 5.49 -20.44
C GLU A 190 4.38 4.86 -20.03
N LEU A 191 4.42 3.61 -19.52
CA LEU A 191 3.23 2.93 -19.00
C LEU A 191 2.68 3.59 -17.73
N LEU A 192 3.55 4.05 -16.81
CA LEU A 192 3.14 4.81 -15.63
C LEU A 192 2.43 6.11 -16.01
N ASP A 193 2.97 6.86 -16.98
CA ASP A 193 2.34 8.08 -17.50
C ASP A 193 1.00 7.80 -18.19
N ARG A 194 0.92 6.72 -18.95
CA ARG A 194 -0.34 6.30 -19.59
C ARG A 194 -1.39 5.94 -18.54
N HIS A 195 -0.99 5.18 -17.50
CA HIS A 195 -1.86 4.85 -16.38
C HIS A 195 -2.32 6.12 -15.64
N TRP A 196 -1.43 7.08 -15.41
CA TRP A 196 -1.75 8.34 -14.79
C TRP A 196 -2.82 9.14 -15.56
N ARG A 197 -2.70 9.20 -16.89
CA ARG A 197 -3.73 9.81 -17.76
C ARG A 197 -5.08 9.10 -17.67
N LEU A 198 -5.09 7.76 -17.63
CA LEU A 198 -6.32 6.99 -17.47
C LEU A 198 -6.99 7.23 -16.12
N ASN A 199 -6.21 7.37 -15.06
CA ASN A 199 -6.77 7.72 -13.74
C ASN A 199 -7.48 9.09 -13.77
N GLN A 200 -6.97 10.06 -14.50
CA GLN A 200 -7.60 11.37 -14.66
C GLN A 200 -8.91 11.31 -15.46
N VAL A 201 -9.05 10.36 -16.37
CA VAL A 201 -10.33 10.10 -17.05
C VAL A 201 -11.35 9.50 -16.08
N LEU A 202 -10.90 8.61 -15.19
CA LEU A 202 -11.77 8.04 -14.14
C LEU A 202 -12.20 9.09 -13.11
N ASP A 203 -11.30 9.99 -12.72
CA ASP A 203 -11.60 11.11 -11.85
C ASP A 203 -10.71 12.32 -12.18
N PRO A 204 -11.28 13.40 -12.73
CA PRO A 204 -10.51 14.62 -13.01
C PRO A 204 -9.84 15.22 -11.78
N HIS A 205 -10.36 14.99 -10.56
CA HIS A 205 -9.77 15.50 -9.32
C HIS A 205 -8.55 14.68 -8.83
N THR A 206 -8.20 13.61 -9.55
CA THR A 206 -6.98 12.83 -9.31
C THR A 206 -5.73 13.71 -9.45
N ALA A 207 -5.73 14.64 -10.43
CA ALA A 207 -4.74 15.69 -10.58
C ALA A 207 -5.25 17.01 -9.98
N ASN A 208 -4.32 17.82 -9.50
CA ASN A 208 -4.58 19.19 -9.04
C ASN A 208 -3.38 20.10 -9.36
N ALA A 209 -3.55 21.40 -9.24
CA ALA A 209 -2.51 22.36 -9.61
C ALA A 209 -1.16 22.12 -8.92
N PRO A 210 -1.07 21.84 -7.59
CA PRO A 210 0.20 21.50 -6.95
C PRO A 210 0.86 20.22 -7.52
N ILE A 211 0.08 19.17 -7.80
CA ILE A 211 0.60 17.91 -8.38
C ILE A 211 1.09 18.17 -9.81
N ASN A 212 0.35 18.94 -10.61
CA ASN A 212 0.77 19.26 -11.97
C ASN A 212 2.08 20.07 -11.96
N ALA A 213 2.21 21.06 -11.09
CA ALA A 213 3.45 21.84 -10.94
C ALA A 213 4.65 20.95 -10.53
N LEU A 214 4.45 19.97 -9.65
CA LEU A 214 5.48 18.98 -9.31
C LEU A 214 5.87 18.11 -10.51
N LEU A 215 4.88 17.64 -11.28
CA LEU A 215 5.13 16.85 -12.49
C LEU A 215 5.84 17.65 -13.57
N ASP A 216 5.44 18.91 -13.80
CA ASP A 216 6.09 19.79 -14.79
C ASP A 216 7.58 19.99 -14.47
N ARG A 217 7.93 20.17 -13.22
CA ARG A 217 9.33 20.26 -12.75
C ARG A 217 10.08 18.95 -12.88
N ALA A 218 9.40 17.82 -12.66
CA ALA A 218 10.01 16.50 -12.76
C ALA A 218 10.24 16.05 -14.22
N ARG A 219 9.44 16.54 -15.18
CA ARG A 219 9.45 16.11 -16.59
C ARG A 219 10.82 16.07 -17.25
N PRO A 220 11.75 17.03 -17.05
CA PRO A 220 13.07 16.97 -17.65
C PRO A 220 13.89 15.76 -17.23
N PHE A 221 13.60 15.13 -16.10
CA PHE A 221 14.43 14.07 -15.48
C PHE A 221 13.83 12.68 -15.60
N ILE A 222 12.55 12.52 -15.96
CA ILE A 222 11.82 11.25 -15.84
C ILE A 222 11.41 10.66 -17.18
N TYR A 223 11.26 9.34 -17.22
CA TYR A 223 10.52 8.61 -18.26
C TYR A 223 9.01 8.73 -18.04
N GLY A 224 8.56 8.71 -16.78
CA GLY A 224 7.16 8.83 -16.46
C GLY A 224 6.89 8.84 -14.96
N ALA A 225 5.63 9.12 -14.61
CA ALA A 225 5.21 9.27 -13.22
C ALA A 225 3.75 8.92 -13.01
N LYS A 226 3.40 8.55 -11.77
CA LYS A 226 2.01 8.45 -11.30
C LYS A 226 1.91 8.60 -9.79
N LEU A 227 0.76 9.07 -9.30
CA LEU A 227 0.44 8.97 -7.88
C LEU A 227 0.08 7.53 -7.51
N ALA A 228 0.54 7.09 -6.34
CA ALA A 228 0.09 5.85 -5.72
C ALA A 228 -1.39 5.95 -5.29
N GLY A 229 -2.10 4.83 -5.34
CA GLY A 229 -3.51 4.77 -4.97
C GLY A 229 -4.43 5.55 -5.90
N ALA A 230 -5.44 6.19 -5.34
CA ALA A 230 -6.51 6.88 -6.07
C ALA A 230 -6.11 8.27 -6.61
N GLY A 231 -4.94 8.79 -6.27
CA GLY A 231 -4.50 10.11 -6.68
C GLY A 231 -5.00 11.26 -5.79
N GLY A 232 -4.78 12.49 -6.23
CA GLY A 232 -5.15 13.71 -5.49
C GLY A 232 -4.21 14.11 -4.37
N GLY A 233 -3.23 13.25 -4.03
CA GLY A 233 -2.23 13.44 -2.98
C GLY A 233 -1.52 12.14 -2.63
N GLY A 234 -0.78 12.12 -1.52
CA GLY A 234 0.01 10.99 -1.08
C GLY A 234 1.36 10.91 -1.78
N PHE A 235 1.78 9.70 -2.20
CA PHE A 235 3.09 9.48 -2.79
C PHE A 235 3.06 9.52 -4.32
N LEU A 236 3.99 10.27 -4.86
CA LEU A 236 4.27 10.35 -6.29
C LEU A 236 5.45 9.44 -6.62
N MET A 237 5.24 8.51 -7.54
CA MET A 237 6.24 7.62 -8.10
C MET A 237 6.80 8.28 -9.37
N LEU A 238 8.11 8.53 -9.38
CA LEU A 238 8.81 9.25 -10.46
C LEU A 238 9.93 8.34 -10.96
N LEU A 239 9.81 7.80 -12.17
CA LEU A 239 10.82 6.94 -12.75
C LEU A 239 11.79 7.78 -13.60
N ALA A 240 12.97 8.05 -13.05
CA ALA A 240 14.01 8.84 -13.69
C ALA A 240 14.64 8.08 -14.87
N ARG A 241 15.25 8.85 -15.79
CA ARG A 241 15.87 8.29 -17.00
C ARG A 241 17.14 7.48 -16.70
N ASP A 242 17.86 7.88 -15.68
CA ASP A 242 19.08 7.26 -15.19
C ASP A 242 19.32 7.66 -13.73
N PRO A 243 20.30 7.07 -13.03
CA PRO A 243 20.61 7.41 -11.64
C PRO A 243 21.05 8.87 -11.44
N GLU A 244 21.71 9.48 -12.40
CA GLU A 244 22.12 10.88 -12.40
C GLU A 244 20.90 11.80 -12.43
N ALA A 245 19.99 11.56 -13.36
CA ALA A 245 18.72 12.27 -13.44
C ALA A 245 17.87 12.10 -12.16
N ALA A 246 17.94 10.93 -11.52
CA ALA A 246 17.28 10.70 -10.23
C ALA A 246 17.89 11.56 -9.12
N ALA A 247 19.22 11.75 -9.11
CA ALA A 247 19.90 12.62 -8.15
C ALA A 247 19.54 14.10 -8.38
N GLU A 248 19.55 14.55 -9.64
CA GLU A 248 19.14 15.90 -10.02
C GLU A 248 17.67 16.19 -9.67
N LEU A 249 16.79 15.22 -9.92
CA LEU A 249 15.38 15.30 -9.56
C LEU A 249 15.19 15.46 -8.04
N ARG A 250 15.91 14.67 -7.23
CA ARG A 250 15.87 14.81 -5.77
C ARG A 250 16.33 16.20 -5.32
N ALA A 251 17.38 16.72 -5.91
CA ALA A 251 17.86 18.07 -5.63
C ALA A 251 16.84 19.14 -6.04
N ALA A 252 16.27 19.05 -7.24
CA ALA A 252 15.26 19.98 -7.75
C ALA A 252 13.98 19.99 -6.90
N LEU A 253 13.54 18.82 -6.39
CA LEU A 253 12.37 18.72 -5.53
C LEU A 253 12.65 19.11 -4.07
N GLY A 254 13.91 19.06 -3.62
CA GLY A 254 14.32 19.42 -2.25
C GLY A 254 14.54 20.92 -2.01
N GLN A 255 14.66 21.74 -3.05
CA GLN A 255 14.99 23.15 -2.94
C GLN A 255 13.85 24.08 -2.48
N GLU A 256 12.61 23.59 -2.44
CA GLU A 256 11.48 24.42 -2.02
C GLU A 256 11.14 24.22 -0.53
N ALA A 257 11.61 25.15 0.30
CA ALA A 257 11.26 25.23 1.72
C ALA A 257 9.76 25.51 1.99
N SER A 258 8.97 25.81 0.95
CA SER A 258 7.55 26.15 1.04
C SER A 258 6.60 24.96 0.91
N HIS A 259 7.07 23.79 0.44
CA HIS A 259 6.24 22.62 0.25
C HIS A 259 6.39 21.63 1.42
N ARG A 260 5.26 21.12 1.93
CA ARG A 260 5.20 20.05 2.93
C ARG A 260 5.67 18.69 2.39
N GLY A 261 6.12 18.65 1.13
CA GLY A 261 6.54 17.45 0.43
C GLY A 261 8.04 17.15 0.61
N ALA A 262 8.39 15.86 0.52
CA ALA A 262 9.78 15.41 0.60
C ALA A 262 10.01 14.11 -0.18
N THR A 263 11.23 13.92 -0.69
CA THR A 263 11.68 12.61 -1.15
C THR A 263 11.84 11.67 0.02
N VAL A 264 11.43 10.42 -0.16
CA VAL A 264 11.45 9.41 0.91
C VAL A 264 12.34 8.24 0.48
N PRO A 265 13.32 7.83 1.30
CA PRO A 265 14.09 6.63 1.04
C PRO A 265 13.17 5.40 1.17
N TYR A 266 13.39 4.42 0.30
CA TYR A 266 12.63 3.18 0.32
C TYR A 266 13.51 1.99 -0.09
N ARG A 267 13.01 0.80 0.18
CA ARG A 267 13.58 -0.47 -0.29
C ARG A 267 12.45 -1.41 -0.69
N ILE A 268 12.73 -2.29 -1.63
CA ILE A 268 11.81 -3.37 -1.99
C ILE A 268 11.88 -4.44 -0.89
N ALA A 269 10.72 -4.78 -0.31
CA ALA A 269 10.62 -5.81 0.70
C ALA A 269 10.59 -7.20 0.04
N GLU A 270 11.46 -8.09 0.48
CA GLU A 270 11.57 -9.47 -0.03
C GLU A 270 10.85 -10.51 0.85
N ASP A 271 10.44 -10.10 2.03
CA ASP A 271 9.97 -11.03 3.05
C ASP A 271 8.45 -10.96 3.31
N GLY A 272 7.75 -9.99 2.74
CA GLY A 272 6.34 -9.77 3.01
C GLY A 272 6.06 -9.46 4.48
N LEU A 273 4.91 -9.94 4.98
CA LEU A 273 4.49 -9.73 6.36
C LEU A 273 5.15 -10.74 7.30
N ARG A 274 5.82 -10.24 8.33
CA ARG A 274 6.49 -11.08 9.35
C ARG A 274 5.82 -10.98 10.71
N VAL A 275 5.81 -12.11 11.44
CA VAL A 275 5.41 -12.17 12.84
C VAL A 275 6.57 -12.75 13.66
N ARG A 276 6.78 -12.16 14.82
CA ARG A 276 7.72 -12.69 15.82
C ARG A 276 6.98 -12.87 17.13
N THR A 277 7.27 -13.96 17.83
CA THR A 277 6.73 -14.25 19.17
C THR A 277 7.87 -14.23 20.18
N TRP A 278 7.60 -13.66 21.35
CA TRP A 278 8.53 -13.65 22.47
C TRP A 278 7.84 -14.21 23.72
N GLY A 279 8.58 -14.97 24.52
CA GLY A 279 8.12 -15.37 25.85
C GLY A 279 8.16 -14.20 26.83
N LYS A 280 7.48 -14.36 27.99
CA LYS A 280 7.36 -13.31 29.05
C LYS A 280 8.69 -12.66 29.45
N ALA A 281 9.80 -13.40 29.44
CA ALA A 281 11.12 -12.89 29.82
C ALA A 281 11.76 -11.94 28.78
N ALA A 282 11.30 -11.94 27.53
CA ALA A 282 11.85 -11.10 26.46
C ALA A 282 11.07 -9.80 26.25
N MET A 283 9.85 -9.69 26.82
CA MET A 283 9.00 -8.49 26.65
C MET A 283 9.57 -7.23 27.31
N SER A 284 10.35 -7.38 28.38
CA SER A 284 11.01 -6.23 29.03
C SER A 284 12.05 -5.54 28.15
N ARG A 285 12.79 -6.29 27.32
CA ARG A 285 13.81 -5.74 26.39
C ARG A 285 13.21 -4.98 25.22
N VAL A 286 12.07 -5.43 24.68
CA VAL A 286 11.40 -4.76 23.56
C VAL A 286 10.78 -3.42 23.97
N ALA A 287 10.40 -3.27 25.23
CA ALA A 287 9.90 -2.00 25.78
C ALA A 287 11.03 -0.96 25.84
N ASP A 288 12.25 -1.36 26.22
CA ASP A 288 13.41 -0.47 26.28
C ASP A 288 13.91 -0.06 24.88
N GLU A 289 14.02 -1.00 23.92
CA GLU A 289 14.41 -0.69 22.54
C GLU A 289 13.41 0.24 21.83
N SER A 290 12.12 0.15 22.15
CA SER A 290 11.10 1.04 21.58
C SER A 290 11.15 2.45 22.18
N SER A 291 11.65 2.63 23.40
CA SER A 291 11.86 3.94 24.02
C SER A 291 13.12 4.63 23.44
N ASP A 292 14.18 3.90 23.17
CA ASP A 292 15.43 4.43 22.61
C ASP A 292 15.25 4.90 21.16
N LEU A 293 14.47 4.19 20.35
CA LEU A 293 14.10 4.62 18.98
C LEU A 293 13.21 5.87 18.95
N ALA A 294 12.39 6.08 19.99
CA ALA A 294 11.58 7.30 20.13
C ALA A 294 12.43 8.52 20.51
N HIS A 295 13.52 8.35 21.24
CA HIS A 295 14.43 9.43 21.66
C HIS A 295 15.46 9.80 20.58
N ALA A 296 15.81 8.86 19.69
CA ALA A 296 16.76 9.12 18.59
C ALA A 296 16.18 9.97 17.44
N GLN A 297 14.86 10.06 17.30
CA GLN A 297 14.18 10.83 16.24
C GLN A 297 13.85 12.29 16.61
N ILE A 298 14.08 12.72 17.85
CA ILE A 298 13.83 14.11 18.32
C ILE A 298 15.09 14.99 18.25
N LYS A 299 16.23 14.45 17.84
CA LYS A 299 17.52 15.17 17.78
C LYS A 299 18.15 15.22 16.39
N ASN A 300 17.34 15.40 15.34
CA ASN A 300 17.88 15.84 14.03
C ASN A 300 16.83 16.62 13.25
#